data_38897ca630a656f47346797aff2eb6be
#
_entry.id   38897ca630a656f47346797aff2eb6be
#
_cell.length_a   1.000
_cell.length_b   1.000
_cell.length_c   1.000
_cell.angle_alpha   90.00
_cell.angle_beta   90.00
_cell.angle_gamma   90.00
#
_symmetry.space_group_name_H-M   'P 1'
#
loop_
_entity.id
_entity.type
_entity.pdbx_description
1 polymer ?
#
loop_
_entity_poly.entity_id
_entity_poly.type
_entity_poly.pdbx_seq_one_letter_code
_entity_poly.pdbx_strand_id
1 'polypeptide(L)'
;MRTAEAADEVRVEDGGRRVVVVAGRLRLPVSAGVTDAQALTLARAGTTAWHLLRTCAHLRPDESIVVHDAASEIGAIAVQLARSFAAGRVIATETSQARRRRAVKLGADIAVDSGLDGLAQRVIAANEGKQVDVVLDPGGTLEASLDALAPFGRIVCYGADQDESIKLTGLLGGSRAVIGFRFEHTLDRPDMIARAVSELFGLTSAGRLRPMADS
;
A
#
# COMPACT_ATOMS: atom_id res chain seq x y z
N MET A 1 -28.93 0.59 -4.69
CA MET A 1 -28.92 -0.90 -4.71
C MET A 1 -27.51 -1.28 -5.14
N ARG A 2 -26.60 -1.69 -4.20
CA ARG A 2 -25.26 -2.20 -4.56
C ARG A 2 -25.48 -3.56 -5.19
N THR A 3 -25.23 -3.70 -6.48
CA THR A 3 -25.02 -5.01 -7.10
C THR A 3 -23.85 -5.65 -6.38
N ALA A 4 -24.03 -6.87 -5.84
CA ALA A 4 -22.93 -7.62 -5.26
C ALA A 4 -21.83 -7.74 -6.33
N GLU A 5 -20.66 -7.17 -6.06
CA GLU A 5 -19.51 -7.33 -6.94
C GLU A 5 -19.13 -8.82 -6.99
N ALA A 6 -18.92 -9.34 -8.20
CA ALA A 6 -18.45 -10.72 -8.34
C ALA A 6 -17.09 -10.84 -7.69
N ALA A 7 -16.87 -11.94 -6.93
CA ALA A 7 -15.60 -12.22 -6.29
C ALA A 7 -14.49 -12.37 -7.34
N ASP A 8 -13.27 -11.99 -6.95
CA ASP A 8 -12.09 -12.26 -7.76
C ASP A 8 -11.80 -13.77 -7.76
N GLU A 9 -11.39 -14.31 -8.89
CA GLU A 9 -11.12 -15.75 -9.04
C GLU A 9 -9.99 -16.02 -10.03
N VAL A 10 -9.35 -17.17 -9.93
CA VAL A 10 -8.45 -17.67 -10.98
C VAL A 10 -9.19 -18.73 -11.78
N ARG A 11 -9.15 -18.61 -13.10
CA ARG A 11 -9.72 -19.57 -14.06
C ARG A 11 -8.65 -20.13 -14.99
N VAL A 12 -8.89 -21.33 -15.48
CA VAL A 12 -8.14 -21.90 -16.59
C VAL A 12 -8.99 -21.75 -17.84
N GLU A 13 -8.46 -21.04 -18.83
CA GLU A 13 -9.09 -20.85 -20.14
C GLU A 13 -8.59 -21.91 -21.15
N ASP A 14 -9.20 -21.91 -22.34
CA ASP A 14 -8.82 -22.82 -23.43
C ASP A 14 -7.32 -22.79 -23.69
N GLY A 15 -6.73 -23.98 -23.84
CA GLY A 15 -5.27 -24.15 -23.99
C GLY A 15 -4.48 -24.17 -22.68
N GLY A 16 -5.16 -24.27 -21.51
CA GLY A 16 -4.50 -24.40 -20.19
C GLY A 16 -3.92 -23.08 -19.64
N ARG A 17 -4.27 -21.93 -20.24
CA ARG A 17 -3.82 -20.61 -19.80
C ARG A 17 -4.58 -20.18 -18.53
N ARG A 18 -3.84 -19.91 -17.46
CA ARG A 18 -4.42 -19.35 -16.23
C ARG A 18 -4.65 -17.85 -16.36
N VAL A 19 -5.82 -17.37 -15.91
CA VAL A 19 -6.17 -15.95 -15.84
C VAL A 19 -6.74 -15.63 -14.46
N VAL A 20 -6.38 -14.47 -13.90
CA VAL A 20 -7.09 -13.90 -12.77
C VAL A 20 -8.23 -13.01 -13.30
N VAL A 21 -9.42 -13.23 -12.79
CA VAL A 21 -10.63 -12.45 -13.14
C VAL A 21 -10.91 -11.49 -12.00
N VAL A 22 -10.86 -10.19 -12.27
CA VAL A 22 -11.09 -9.14 -11.28
C VAL A 22 -12.51 -8.60 -11.45
N ALA A 23 -13.26 -8.56 -10.34
CA ALA A 23 -14.65 -8.09 -10.30
C ALA A 23 -15.54 -8.72 -11.39
N GLY A 24 -15.28 -9.97 -11.77
CA GLY A 24 -16.05 -10.72 -12.78
C GLY A 24 -15.90 -10.24 -14.24
N ARG A 25 -15.08 -9.26 -14.52
CA ARG A 25 -15.01 -8.62 -15.86
C ARG A 25 -13.60 -8.50 -16.45
N LEU A 26 -12.61 -8.15 -15.68
CA LEU A 26 -11.25 -7.97 -16.18
C LEU A 26 -10.48 -9.30 -16.09
N ARG A 27 -9.94 -9.77 -17.20
CA ARG A 27 -9.16 -11.02 -17.30
C ARG A 27 -7.71 -10.69 -17.58
N LEU A 28 -6.83 -11.12 -16.68
CA LEU A 28 -5.39 -10.87 -16.78
C LEU A 28 -4.63 -12.21 -16.73
N PRO A 29 -3.70 -12.45 -17.66
CA PRO A 29 -2.94 -13.69 -17.67
C PRO A 29 -2.05 -13.79 -16.43
N VAL A 30 -2.08 -14.94 -15.77
CA VAL A 30 -1.21 -15.24 -14.61
C VAL A 30 0.16 -15.67 -15.12
N SER A 31 1.20 -14.95 -14.71
CA SER A 31 2.58 -15.24 -15.10
C SER A 31 3.07 -16.58 -14.53
N ALA A 32 4.00 -17.22 -15.23
CA ALA A 32 4.70 -18.40 -14.72
C ALA A 32 5.40 -18.05 -13.39
N GLY A 33 5.37 -18.98 -12.43
CA GLY A 33 5.96 -18.79 -11.10
C GLY A 33 5.07 -18.04 -10.10
N VAL A 34 3.88 -17.58 -10.51
CA VAL A 34 2.87 -16.98 -9.60
C VAL A 34 1.80 -18.05 -9.31
N THR A 35 1.52 -18.30 -8.03
CA THR A 35 0.44 -19.22 -7.63
C THR A 35 -0.92 -18.55 -7.76
N ASP A 36 -2.02 -19.32 -7.74
CA ASP A 36 -3.37 -18.77 -7.84
C ASP A 36 -3.70 -17.87 -6.64
N ALA A 37 -3.33 -18.28 -5.43
CA ALA A 37 -3.50 -17.48 -4.23
C ALA A 37 -2.73 -16.16 -4.31
N GLN A 38 -1.48 -16.20 -4.79
CA GLN A 38 -0.70 -14.96 -5.04
C GLN A 38 -1.36 -14.09 -6.11
N ALA A 39 -1.89 -14.67 -7.19
CA ALA A 39 -2.55 -13.91 -8.24
C ALA A 39 -3.78 -13.16 -7.71
N LEU A 40 -4.59 -13.80 -6.88
CA LEU A 40 -5.76 -13.18 -6.22
C LEU A 40 -5.34 -12.02 -5.31
N THR A 41 -4.39 -12.27 -4.40
CA THR A 41 -3.86 -11.22 -3.51
C THR A 41 -3.31 -10.03 -4.29
N LEU A 42 -2.53 -10.29 -5.35
CA LEU A 42 -1.92 -9.22 -6.15
C LEU A 42 -2.91 -8.46 -7.02
N ALA A 43 -3.98 -9.11 -7.47
CA ALA A 43 -4.99 -8.48 -8.29
C ALA A 43 -5.74 -7.35 -7.56
N ARG A 44 -5.93 -7.45 -6.26
CA ARG A 44 -6.63 -6.45 -5.44
C ARG A 44 -5.68 -5.72 -4.49
N ALA A 45 -5.16 -6.38 -3.48
CA ALA A 45 -4.29 -5.76 -2.48
C ALA A 45 -2.97 -5.28 -3.07
N GLY A 46 -2.37 -6.06 -3.97
CA GLY A 46 -1.15 -5.68 -4.68
C GLY A 46 -1.37 -4.46 -5.57
N THR A 47 -2.43 -4.47 -6.38
CA THR A 47 -2.80 -3.34 -7.25
C THR A 47 -3.06 -2.09 -6.42
N THR A 48 -3.77 -2.21 -5.29
CA THR A 48 -3.96 -1.10 -4.36
C THR A 48 -2.61 -0.55 -3.90
N ALA A 49 -1.76 -1.37 -3.29
CA ALA A 49 -0.45 -0.95 -2.79
C ALA A 49 0.42 -0.30 -3.88
N TRP A 50 0.40 -0.84 -5.09
CA TRP A 50 1.11 -0.29 -6.24
C TRP A 50 0.62 1.12 -6.58
N HIS A 51 -0.70 1.32 -6.65
CA HIS A 51 -1.29 2.63 -6.95
C HIS A 51 -1.06 3.66 -5.84
N LEU A 52 -1.12 3.24 -4.56
CA LEU A 52 -0.79 4.13 -3.44
C LEU A 52 0.61 4.72 -3.61
N LEU A 53 1.60 3.90 -4.00
CA LEU A 53 2.99 4.31 -4.13
C LEU A 53 3.30 5.02 -5.46
N ARG A 54 2.82 4.49 -6.59
CA ARG A 54 3.18 4.97 -7.93
C ARG A 54 2.26 6.07 -8.44
N THR A 55 0.94 5.91 -8.26
CA THR A 55 -0.06 6.82 -8.84
C THR A 55 -0.41 7.97 -7.90
N CYS A 56 -0.54 7.70 -6.60
CA CYS A 56 -0.96 8.71 -5.63
C CYS A 56 0.25 9.38 -4.99
N ALA A 57 1.10 8.62 -4.34
CA ALA A 57 2.27 9.19 -3.67
C ALA A 57 3.36 9.64 -4.64
N HIS A 58 3.46 9.08 -5.83
CA HIS A 58 4.62 9.28 -6.73
C HIS A 58 5.94 9.11 -5.97
N LEU A 59 6.06 7.99 -5.22
CA LEU A 59 7.22 7.72 -4.38
C LEU A 59 8.52 7.79 -5.21
N ARG A 60 9.45 8.60 -4.74
CA ARG A 60 10.76 8.81 -5.38
C ARG A 60 11.85 8.03 -4.64
N PRO A 61 12.96 7.71 -5.33
CA PRO A 61 14.14 7.21 -4.64
C PRO A 61 14.57 8.15 -3.50
N ASP A 62 15.12 7.56 -2.44
CA ASP A 62 15.65 8.21 -1.24
C ASP A 62 14.60 8.93 -0.35
N GLU A 63 13.32 8.97 -0.72
CA GLU A 63 12.27 9.48 0.18
C GLU A 63 12.02 8.52 1.35
N SER A 64 11.69 9.09 2.49
CA SER A 64 11.20 8.36 3.67
C SER A 64 9.70 8.11 3.56
N ILE A 65 9.26 6.91 3.97
CA ILE A 65 7.86 6.54 3.93
C ILE A 65 7.41 5.85 5.22
N VAL A 66 6.23 6.23 5.71
CA VAL A 66 5.50 5.51 6.76
C VAL A 66 4.42 4.65 6.13
N VAL A 67 4.36 3.40 6.55
CA VAL A 67 3.26 2.48 6.22
C VAL A 67 2.53 2.14 7.51
N HIS A 68 1.35 2.69 7.71
CA HIS A 68 0.48 2.30 8.82
C HIS A 68 -0.16 0.93 8.55
N ASP A 69 -0.42 0.16 9.60
CA ASP A 69 -0.94 -1.22 9.52
C ASP A 69 -0.13 -2.09 8.55
N ALA A 70 1.20 -1.99 8.67
CA ALA A 70 2.17 -2.58 7.73
C ALA A 70 2.15 -4.10 7.66
N ALA A 71 1.53 -4.80 8.62
CA ALA A 71 1.35 -6.25 8.59
C ALA A 71 -0.03 -6.68 8.07
N SER A 72 -0.87 -5.74 7.59
CA SER A 72 -2.06 -6.06 6.78
C SER A 72 -1.67 -6.56 5.39
N GLU A 73 -2.64 -7.04 4.62
CA GLU A 73 -2.40 -7.53 3.27
C GLU A 73 -1.84 -6.43 2.36
N ILE A 74 -2.46 -5.25 2.35
CA ILE A 74 -1.99 -4.10 1.55
C ILE A 74 -0.67 -3.55 2.11
N GLY A 75 -0.58 -3.36 3.43
CA GLY A 75 0.60 -2.81 4.09
C GLY A 75 1.85 -3.65 3.88
N ALA A 76 1.71 -4.98 3.96
CA ALA A 76 2.81 -5.92 3.75
C ALA A 76 3.38 -5.89 2.32
N ILE A 77 2.52 -5.68 1.34
CA ILE A 77 2.93 -5.49 -0.05
C ILE A 77 3.54 -4.09 -0.22
N ALA A 78 2.93 -3.06 0.36
CA ALA A 78 3.43 -1.69 0.28
C ALA A 78 4.84 -1.53 0.85
N VAL A 79 5.15 -2.16 1.99
CA VAL A 79 6.51 -2.19 2.57
C VAL A 79 7.52 -2.76 1.58
N GLN A 80 7.23 -3.91 0.98
CA GLN A 80 8.12 -4.57 0.03
C GLN A 80 8.28 -3.76 -1.26
N LEU A 81 7.19 -3.18 -1.76
CA LEU A 81 7.23 -2.33 -2.96
C LEU A 81 7.99 -1.03 -2.71
N ALA A 82 7.84 -0.39 -1.54
CA ALA A 82 8.59 0.81 -1.19
C ALA A 82 10.11 0.55 -1.26
N ARG A 83 10.57 -0.60 -0.73
CA ARG A 83 11.98 -1.04 -0.89
C ARG A 83 12.37 -1.27 -2.34
N SER A 84 11.51 -1.95 -3.11
CA SER A 84 11.75 -2.20 -4.54
C SER A 84 11.80 -0.92 -5.37
N PHE A 85 11.14 0.14 -4.91
CA PHE A 85 11.13 1.46 -5.53
C PHE A 85 12.21 2.40 -4.98
N ALA A 86 13.17 1.84 -4.24
CA ALA A 86 14.33 2.54 -3.69
C ALA A 86 13.97 3.66 -2.68
N ALA A 87 12.91 3.49 -1.88
CA ALA A 87 12.69 4.37 -0.73
C ALA A 87 13.93 4.40 0.17
N GLY A 88 14.32 5.59 0.60
CA GLY A 88 15.49 5.80 1.46
C GLY A 88 15.29 5.22 2.87
N ARG A 89 14.06 5.33 3.39
CA ARG A 89 13.69 4.75 4.68
C ARG A 89 12.23 4.31 4.70
N VAL A 90 11.98 3.08 5.12
CA VAL A 90 10.63 2.50 5.26
C VAL A 90 10.35 2.29 6.75
N ILE A 91 9.39 3.04 7.28
CA ILE A 91 8.95 2.98 8.68
C ILE A 91 7.59 2.31 8.72
N ALA A 92 7.46 1.26 9.50
CA ALA A 92 6.19 0.60 9.74
C ALA A 92 5.57 1.05 11.06
N THR A 93 4.25 1.11 11.14
CA THR A 93 3.57 1.21 12.43
C THR A 93 2.64 0.04 12.64
N GLU A 94 2.60 -0.47 13.88
CA GLU A 94 1.83 -1.67 14.23
C GLU A 94 1.47 -1.72 15.72
N THR A 95 0.32 -2.32 16.02
CA THR A 95 -0.22 -2.39 17.37
C THR A 95 0.53 -3.35 18.29
N SER A 96 1.04 -4.48 17.76
CA SER A 96 1.69 -5.50 18.58
C SER A 96 3.15 -5.71 18.19
N GLN A 97 3.96 -6.16 19.17
CA GLN A 97 5.35 -6.48 18.93
C GLN A 97 5.54 -7.59 17.88
N ALA A 98 4.62 -8.56 17.81
CA ALA A 98 4.69 -9.63 16.82
C ALA A 98 4.50 -9.08 15.40
N ARG A 99 3.50 -8.18 15.21
CA ARG A 99 3.24 -7.51 13.94
C ARG A 99 4.40 -6.58 13.56
N ARG A 100 4.99 -5.84 14.51
CA ARG A 100 6.19 -5.03 14.27
C ARG A 100 7.37 -5.87 13.76
N ARG A 101 7.64 -7.01 14.42
CA ARG A 101 8.69 -7.94 13.93
C ARG A 101 8.40 -8.47 12.53
N ARG A 102 7.13 -8.73 12.22
CA ARG A 102 6.71 -9.14 10.88
C ARG A 102 6.99 -8.05 9.84
N ALA A 103 6.62 -6.80 10.11
CA ALA A 103 6.87 -5.68 9.21
C ALA A 103 8.37 -5.49 8.90
N VAL A 104 9.24 -5.61 9.89
CA VAL A 104 10.69 -5.58 9.68
C VAL A 104 11.17 -6.74 8.80
N LYS A 105 10.65 -7.98 9.01
CA LYS A 105 10.97 -9.12 8.14
C LYS A 105 10.51 -8.93 6.70
N LEU A 106 9.47 -8.13 6.48
CA LEU A 106 8.96 -7.78 5.15
C LEU A 106 9.79 -6.68 4.45
N GLY A 107 10.69 -6.02 5.16
CA GLY A 107 11.60 -5.04 4.58
C GLY A 107 11.47 -3.62 5.13
N ALA A 108 10.68 -3.40 6.20
CA ALA A 108 10.74 -2.13 6.91
C ALA A 108 12.09 -2.00 7.65
N ASP A 109 12.68 -0.80 7.62
CA ASP A 109 13.93 -0.53 8.34
C ASP A 109 13.70 -0.51 9.86
N ILE A 110 12.52 -0.04 10.27
CA ILE A 110 12.09 0.03 11.65
C ILE A 110 10.57 -0.08 11.74
N ALA A 111 10.09 -0.62 12.86
CA ALA A 111 8.67 -0.66 13.15
C ALA A 111 8.40 -0.11 14.56
N VAL A 112 7.47 0.84 14.66
CA VAL A 112 7.10 1.52 15.90
C VAL A 112 5.66 1.18 16.31
N ASP A 113 5.32 1.49 17.54
CA ASP A 113 3.96 1.32 18.06
C ASP A 113 2.99 2.31 17.40
N SER A 114 1.81 1.83 17.01
CA SER A 114 0.79 2.62 16.31
C SER A 114 -0.16 3.36 17.23
N GLY A 115 0.00 3.27 18.57
CA GLY A 115 -0.82 4.04 19.51
C GLY A 115 -0.77 5.54 19.18
N LEU A 116 -1.93 6.22 19.17
CA LEU A 116 -2.03 7.61 18.71
C LEU A 116 -1.21 8.58 19.59
N ASP A 117 -1.20 8.37 20.90
CA ASP A 117 -0.40 9.19 21.82
C ASP A 117 1.08 9.16 21.41
N GLY A 118 1.62 10.30 21.04
CA GLY A 118 3.04 10.43 20.65
C GLY A 118 3.43 9.68 19.38
N LEU A 119 2.49 9.33 18.49
CA LEU A 119 2.77 8.62 17.25
C LEU A 119 3.70 9.45 16.33
N ALA A 120 3.42 10.74 16.16
CA ALA A 120 4.25 11.63 15.36
C ALA A 120 5.71 11.65 15.85
N GLN A 121 5.91 11.76 17.17
CA GLN A 121 7.24 11.78 17.78
C GLN A 121 7.98 10.47 17.58
N ARG A 122 7.28 9.30 17.70
CA ARG A 122 7.89 8.00 17.43
C ARG A 122 8.29 7.85 15.96
N VAL A 123 7.46 8.33 15.04
CA VAL A 123 7.76 8.32 13.59
C VAL A 123 8.97 9.20 13.30
N ILE A 124 8.99 10.43 13.81
CA ILE A 124 10.11 11.37 13.64
C ILE A 124 11.42 10.76 14.23
N ALA A 125 11.35 10.21 15.44
CA ALA A 125 12.52 9.54 16.05
C ALA A 125 12.98 8.35 15.19
N ALA A 126 12.05 7.55 14.63
CA ALA A 126 12.35 6.46 13.72
C ALA A 126 12.96 6.95 12.38
N ASN A 127 12.72 8.20 12.00
CA ASN A 127 13.32 8.86 10.85
C ASN A 127 14.52 9.76 11.22
N GLU A 128 15.28 9.36 12.24
CA GLU A 128 16.51 10.05 12.67
C GLU A 128 16.27 11.51 13.06
N GLY A 129 15.13 11.80 13.66
CA GLY A 129 14.73 13.15 14.09
C GLY A 129 14.17 14.04 12.98
N LYS A 130 14.01 13.52 11.77
CA LYS A 130 13.44 14.25 10.62
C LYS A 130 11.97 13.89 10.40
N GLN A 131 11.18 14.83 9.93
CA GLN A 131 9.84 14.57 9.40
C GLN A 131 9.93 13.68 8.15
N VAL A 132 8.83 12.99 7.80
CA VAL A 132 8.77 12.01 6.71
C VAL A 132 8.15 12.59 5.44
N ASP A 133 8.52 12.07 4.28
CA ASP A 133 8.07 12.56 2.98
C ASP A 133 6.71 12.00 2.57
N VAL A 134 6.44 10.74 2.91
CA VAL A 134 5.24 10.01 2.50
C VAL A 134 4.62 9.25 3.67
N VAL A 135 3.29 9.25 3.73
CA VAL A 135 2.54 8.39 4.65
C VAL A 135 1.46 7.64 3.87
N LEU A 136 1.34 6.33 4.07
CA LEU A 136 0.20 5.53 3.65
C LEU A 136 -0.69 5.28 4.86
N ASP A 137 -1.91 5.81 4.81
CA ASP A 137 -2.87 5.80 5.92
C ASP A 137 -4.13 5.01 5.56
N PRO A 138 -4.37 3.85 6.18
CA PRO A 138 -5.64 3.12 6.02
C PRO A 138 -6.81 3.77 6.77
N GLY A 139 -6.53 4.78 7.60
CA GLY A 139 -7.50 5.55 8.38
C GLY A 139 -7.21 5.54 9.87
N GLY A 140 -7.66 6.57 10.57
CA GLY A 140 -7.54 6.73 12.02
C GLY A 140 -6.24 7.35 12.51
N THR A 141 -5.32 7.76 11.62
CA THR A 141 -4.02 8.32 11.99
C THR A 141 -3.71 9.67 11.33
N LEU A 142 -4.68 10.26 10.63
CA LEU A 142 -4.47 11.42 9.76
C LEU A 142 -3.85 12.63 10.48
N GLU A 143 -4.33 12.99 11.67
CA GLU A 143 -3.82 14.13 12.43
C GLU A 143 -2.36 13.89 12.87
N ALA A 144 -2.08 12.73 13.47
CA ALA A 144 -0.74 12.36 13.91
C ALA A 144 0.23 12.21 12.72
N SER A 145 -0.28 11.73 11.59
CA SER A 145 0.48 11.63 10.33
C SER A 145 0.85 13.01 9.79
N LEU A 146 -0.07 13.97 9.91
CA LEU A 146 0.19 15.35 9.49
C LEU A 146 1.30 16.01 10.31
N ASP A 147 1.33 15.77 11.61
CA ASP A 147 2.37 16.30 12.51
C ASP A 147 3.75 15.72 12.20
N ALA A 148 3.79 14.48 11.75
CA ALA A 148 5.04 13.81 11.34
C ALA A 148 5.49 14.17 9.92
N LEU A 149 4.62 14.80 9.10
CA LEU A 149 4.86 15.01 7.66
C LEU A 149 5.77 16.23 7.41
N ALA A 150 6.78 16.04 6.58
CA ALA A 150 7.69 17.08 6.15
C ALA A 150 6.99 18.16 5.26
N PRO A 151 7.57 19.36 5.10
CA PRO A 151 7.17 20.26 4.03
C PRO A 151 7.24 19.58 2.66
N PHE A 152 6.22 19.82 1.81
CA PHE A 152 6.02 19.15 0.52
C PHE A 152 5.75 17.63 0.61
N GLY A 153 5.58 17.08 1.80
CA GLY A 153 5.17 15.70 2.01
C GLY A 153 3.70 15.46 1.67
N ARG A 154 3.33 14.19 1.55
CA ARG A 154 1.96 13.78 1.20
C ARG A 154 1.51 12.54 1.96
N ILE A 155 0.23 12.55 2.33
CA ILE A 155 -0.47 11.41 2.94
C ILE A 155 -1.40 10.83 1.87
N VAL A 156 -1.38 9.50 1.71
CA VAL A 156 -2.33 8.79 0.87
C VAL A 156 -3.28 7.98 1.75
N CYS A 157 -4.54 8.41 1.78
CA CYS A 157 -5.60 7.75 2.53
C CYS A 157 -6.33 6.74 1.63
N TYR A 158 -6.53 5.50 2.10
CA TYR A 158 -7.12 4.43 1.28
C TYR A 158 -8.11 3.53 2.03
N GLY A 159 -8.31 3.73 3.32
CA GLY A 159 -9.31 3.00 4.12
C GLY A 159 -10.74 3.49 3.85
N ALA A 160 -11.69 2.63 4.17
CA ALA A 160 -13.10 2.98 4.14
C ALA A 160 -13.55 3.58 5.48
N ASP A 161 -14.51 4.52 5.42
CA ASP A 161 -15.37 4.93 6.52
C ASP A 161 -14.68 5.55 7.77
N GLN A 162 -13.69 6.39 7.55
CA GLN A 162 -13.18 7.26 8.61
C GLN A 162 -13.77 8.66 8.43
N ASP A 163 -14.51 9.12 9.45
CA ASP A 163 -15.03 10.50 9.53
C ASP A 163 -13.92 11.44 10.03
N GLU A 164 -12.76 11.39 9.37
CA GLU A 164 -11.62 12.24 9.66
C GLU A 164 -11.72 13.53 8.85
N SER A 165 -11.43 14.64 9.47
CA SER A 165 -11.42 15.94 8.83
C SER A 165 -10.08 16.64 9.03
N ILE A 166 -9.68 17.41 8.03
CA ILE A 166 -8.45 18.17 8.08
C ILE A 166 -8.73 19.65 7.79
N LYS A 167 -8.13 20.53 8.57
CA LYS A 167 -8.18 21.96 8.30
C LYS A 167 -7.20 22.31 7.17
N LEU A 168 -7.67 23.04 6.18
CA LEU A 168 -6.82 23.49 5.05
C LEU A 168 -5.56 24.22 5.52
N THR A 169 -5.65 24.95 6.64
CA THR A 169 -4.49 25.64 7.24
C THR A 169 -3.36 24.68 7.63
N GLY A 170 -3.68 23.43 8.01
CA GLY A 170 -2.68 22.41 8.32
C GLY A 170 -1.90 21.94 7.09
N LEU A 171 -2.52 21.99 5.90
CA LEU A 171 -1.85 21.69 4.64
C LEU A 171 -1.01 22.87 4.16
N LEU A 172 -1.58 24.10 4.20
CA LEU A 172 -0.91 25.31 3.74
C LEU A 172 0.38 25.61 4.52
N GLY A 173 0.37 25.36 5.84
CA GLY A 173 1.52 25.64 6.70
C GLY A 173 2.80 24.87 6.35
N GLY A 174 2.69 23.76 5.59
CA GLY A 174 3.82 22.96 5.15
C GLY A 174 3.80 22.66 3.65
N SER A 175 2.93 23.29 2.86
CA SER A 175 2.75 22.94 1.42
C SER A 175 2.51 21.43 1.22
N ARG A 176 1.68 20.84 2.07
CA ARG A 176 1.44 19.40 2.17
C ARG A 176 0.25 18.98 1.33
N ALA A 177 0.16 17.69 0.99
CA ALA A 177 -0.96 17.12 0.27
C ALA A 177 -1.59 15.94 1.03
N VAL A 178 -2.92 15.81 0.91
CA VAL A 178 -3.67 14.60 1.29
C VAL A 178 -4.40 14.10 0.06
N ILE A 179 -4.26 12.83 -0.24
CA ILE A 179 -4.74 12.20 -1.47
C ILE A 179 -5.58 10.99 -1.08
N GLY A 180 -6.82 10.93 -1.54
CA GLY A 180 -7.68 9.77 -1.35
C GLY A 180 -7.54 8.77 -2.51
N PHE A 181 -7.55 7.47 -2.21
CA PHE A 181 -7.58 6.41 -3.19
C PHE A 181 -8.62 5.36 -2.84
N ARG A 182 -9.38 4.90 -3.84
CA ARG A 182 -10.25 3.74 -3.74
C ARG A 182 -10.04 2.82 -4.94
N PHE A 183 -9.84 1.53 -4.67
CA PHE A 183 -9.61 0.51 -5.69
C PHE A 183 -10.78 0.44 -6.70
N GLU A 184 -12.02 0.59 -6.25
CA GLU A 184 -13.23 0.54 -7.07
C GLU A 184 -13.19 1.49 -8.26
N HIS A 185 -12.54 2.65 -8.11
CA HIS A 185 -12.39 3.62 -9.20
C HIS A 185 -11.43 3.15 -10.31
N THR A 186 -10.63 2.11 -10.06
CA THR A 186 -9.76 1.51 -11.09
C THR A 186 -10.50 0.51 -11.97
N LEU A 187 -11.65 0.01 -11.52
CA LEU A 187 -12.41 -1.02 -12.24
C LEU A 187 -12.93 -0.54 -13.61
N ASP A 188 -13.15 0.74 -13.76
CA ASP A 188 -13.53 1.36 -15.04
C ASP A 188 -12.31 1.79 -15.88
N ARG A 189 -11.11 1.48 -15.41
CA ARG A 189 -9.82 1.77 -16.05
C ARG A 189 -8.94 0.52 -16.10
N PRO A 190 -9.26 -0.45 -16.95
CA PRO A 190 -8.60 -1.75 -16.98
C PRO A 190 -7.10 -1.69 -17.26
N ASP A 191 -6.64 -0.67 -17.98
CA ASP A 191 -5.23 -0.37 -18.23
C ASP A 191 -4.44 -0.07 -16.94
N MET A 192 -5.04 0.59 -15.97
CA MET A 192 -4.42 0.85 -14.67
C MET A 192 -4.17 -0.47 -13.93
N ILE A 193 -5.17 -1.34 -13.85
CA ILE A 193 -5.04 -2.65 -13.19
C ILE A 193 -4.04 -3.52 -13.93
N ALA A 194 -4.12 -3.60 -15.26
CA ALA A 194 -3.24 -4.42 -16.08
C ALA A 194 -1.76 -4.02 -15.92
N ARG A 195 -1.47 -2.71 -15.88
CA ARG A 195 -0.13 -2.19 -15.67
C ARG A 195 0.43 -2.59 -14.30
N ALA A 196 -0.36 -2.39 -13.24
CA ALA A 196 0.05 -2.75 -11.89
C ALA A 196 0.29 -4.26 -11.75
N VAL A 197 -0.67 -5.09 -12.19
CA VAL A 197 -0.58 -6.55 -12.13
C VAL A 197 0.62 -7.09 -12.92
N SER A 198 0.90 -6.55 -14.11
CA SER A 198 2.06 -6.95 -14.91
C SER A 198 3.38 -6.74 -14.15
N GLU A 199 3.59 -5.57 -13.51
CA GLU A 199 4.78 -5.30 -12.73
C GLU A 199 4.85 -6.19 -11.47
N LEU A 200 3.72 -6.34 -10.77
CA LEU A 200 3.62 -7.16 -9.55
C LEU A 200 3.92 -8.64 -9.83
N PHE A 201 3.39 -9.20 -10.89
CA PHE A 201 3.68 -10.57 -11.29
C PHE A 201 5.15 -10.75 -11.68
N GLY A 202 5.72 -9.78 -12.39
CA GLY A 202 7.15 -9.78 -12.71
C GLY A 202 8.03 -9.77 -11.46
N LEU A 203 7.72 -8.92 -10.48
CA LEU A 203 8.44 -8.86 -9.20
C LEU A 203 8.30 -10.18 -8.41
N THR A 204 7.11 -10.78 -8.41
CA THR A 204 6.83 -12.03 -7.71
C THR A 204 7.55 -13.20 -8.36
N SER A 205 7.49 -13.34 -9.68
CA SER A 205 8.21 -14.37 -10.43
C SER A 205 9.73 -14.28 -10.24
N ALA A 206 10.25 -13.06 -10.08
CA ALA A 206 11.66 -12.81 -9.79
C ALA A 206 12.03 -13.00 -8.29
N GLY A 207 11.09 -13.39 -7.42
CA GLY A 207 11.31 -13.55 -5.98
C GLY A 207 11.54 -12.26 -5.20
N ARG A 208 11.33 -11.10 -5.84
CA ARG A 208 11.51 -9.75 -5.26
C ARG A 208 10.30 -9.25 -4.48
N LEU A 209 9.13 -9.82 -4.72
CA LEU A 209 7.89 -9.59 -3.99
C LEU A 209 7.35 -10.94 -3.51
N ARG A 210 7.00 -11.02 -2.24
CA ARG A 210 6.44 -12.22 -1.60
C ARG A 210 5.09 -11.85 -1.00
N PRO A 211 4.00 -11.87 -1.79
CA PRO A 211 2.67 -11.62 -1.27
C PRO A 211 2.32 -12.70 -0.26
N MET A 212 1.67 -12.28 0.83
CA MET A 212 1.13 -13.21 1.81
C MET A 212 -0.16 -13.75 1.23
N ALA A 213 -0.11 -14.97 0.71
CA ALA A 213 -1.30 -15.73 0.38
C ALA A 213 -1.60 -16.63 1.58
N ASP A 214 -2.74 -16.43 2.22
CA ASP A 214 -3.22 -17.38 3.20
C ASP A 214 -3.43 -18.73 2.51
N SER A 215 -2.88 -19.78 3.13
CA SER A 215 -2.92 -21.15 2.64
C SER A 215 -4.30 -21.75 2.81
#